data_2808016c83e1e4daae4520f6eab2ff69
#
_entry.id   2808016c83e1e4daae4520f6eab2ff69
#
_cell.length_a   1.000
_cell.length_b   1.000
_cell.length_c   1.000
_cell.angle_alpha   90.00
_cell.angle_beta   90.00
_cell.angle_gamma   90.00
#
_symmetry.space_group_name_H-M   'P 1'
#
loop_
_entity.id
_entity.type
_entity.pdbx_description
1 polymer ?
#
loop_
_entity_poly.entity_id
_entity_poly.type
_entity_poly.pdbx_seq_one_letter_code
_entity_poly.pdbx_strand_id
1 'polypeptide(L)'
;MKKFWIIAAISILLAGCRESLEDRCAREAKEYTEKNCPMKMDKNVTLDSMSFERDTHTLHYYYTLTGFADQDSVLEKVDAKGALKEDLKNSTSLRVYKENKYRFAYTYRSEKDPKIIRMEVVFTDKDY
;
A
#
# COMPACT_ATOMS: atom_id res chain seq x y z
N MET A 1 23.60 -25.12 -35.52
CA MET A 1 24.49 -24.72 -34.44
C MET A 1 24.36 -23.25 -34.02
N LYS A 2 24.30 -22.33 -34.98
CA LYS A 2 24.15 -20.89 -34.64
C LYS A 2 22.84 -20.57 -33.91
N LYS A 3 21.78 -21.33 -34.13
CA LYS A 3 20.49 -21.12 -33.45
C LYS A 3 20.50 -21.43 -31.94
N PHE A 4 21.35 -22.33 -31.51
CA PHE A 4 21.45 -22.67 -30.07
C PHE A 4 22.06 -21.52 -29.24
N TRP A 5 23.00 -20.80 -29.81
CA TRP A 5 23.65 -19.67 -29.12
C TRP A 5 22.68 -18.52 -28.89
N ILE A 6 21.81 -18.27 -29.85
CA ILE A 6 20.80 -17.18 -29.79
C ILE A 6 19.78 -17.48 -28.68
N ILE A 7 19.35 -18.75 -28.57
CA ILE A 7 18.38 -19.16 -27.57
C ILE A 7 18.95 -19.03 -26.16
N ALA A 8 20.20 -19.44 -25.98
CA ALA A 8 20.86 -19.30 -24.68
C ALA A 8 21.02 -17.84 -24.24
N ALA A 9 21.37 -16.97 -25.16
CA ALA A 9 21.50 -15.55 -24.88
C ALA A 9 20.17 -14.90 -24.48
N ILE A 10 19.07 -15.28 -25.15
CA ILE A 10 17.73 -14.78 -24.83
C ILE A 10 17.30 -15.23 -23.44
N SER A 11 17.59 -16.47 -23.07
CA SER A 11 17.25 -17.01 -21.74
C SER A 11 17.95 -16.24 -20.62
N ILE A 12 19.21 -15.88 -20.83
CA ILE A 12 20.00 -15.12 -19.85
C ILE A 12 19.42 -13.70 -19.68
N LEU A 13 19.03 -13.06 -20.78
CA LEU A 13 18.43 -11.72 -20.72
C LEU A 13 17.11 -11.72 -19.97
N LEU A 14 16.26 -12.73 -20.18
CA LEU A 14 14.98 -12.85 -19.47
C LEU A 14 15.19 -13.07 -17.96
N ALA A 15 16.17 -13.85 -17.58
CA ALA A 15 16.50 -14.09 -16.17
C ALA A 15 17.01 -12.82 -15.47
N GLY A 16 17.73 -11.94 -16.18
CA GLY A 16 18.27 -10.69 -15.64
C GLY A 16 17.24 -9.58 -15.45
N CYS A 17 16.01 -9.73 -15.99
CA CYS A 17 14.96 -8.70 -15.93
C CYS A 17 13.98 -8.88 -14.78
N ARG A 18 14.13 -9.90 -13.94
CA ARG A 18 13.22 -10.15 -12.80
C ARG A 18 13.58 -9.31 -11.61
N GLU A 19 12.63 -8.52 -11.11
CA GLU A 19 12.77 -7.86 -9.83
C GLU A 19 12.18 -8.73 -8.72
N SER A 20 12.67 -8.54 -7.48
CA SER A 20 12.10 -9.21 -6.32
C SER A 20 10.72 -8.64 -6.00
N LEU A 21 9.93 -9.37 -5.21
CA LEU A 21 8.62 -8.88 -4.78
C LEU A 21 8.76 -7.63 -3.92
N GLU A 22 9.78 -7.56 -3.06
CA GLU A 22 10.06 -6.38 -2.25
C GLU A 22 10.36 -5.15 -3.12
N ASP A 23 11.21 -5.32 -4.12
CA ASP A 23 11.56 -4.24 -5.05
C ASP A 23 10.33 -3.79 -5.84
N ARG A 24 9.51 -4.74 -6.27
CA ARG A 24 8.25 -4.44 -6.96
C ARG A 24 7.31 -3.64 -6.07
N CYS A 25 7.12 -4.06 -4.83
CA CYS A 25 6.24 -3.35 -3.89
C CYS A 25 6.74 -1.92 -3.64
N ALA A 26 8.04 -1.76 -3.39
CA ALA A 26 8.65 -0.45 -3.20
C ALA A 26 8.47 0.44 -4.43
N ARG A 27 8.68 -0.11 -5.62
CA ARG A 27 8.51 0.63 -6.88
C ARG A 27 7.06 1.03 -7.10
N GLU A 28 6.13 0.11 -6.94
CA GLU A 28 4.70 0.40 -7.13
C GLU A 28 4.20 1.46 -6.14
N ALA A 29 4.62 1.41 -4.88
CA ALA A 29 4.26 2.40 -3.88
C ALA A 29 4.79 3.79 -4.26
N LYS A 30 6.04 3.86 -4.68
CA LYS A 30 6.67 5.10 -5.11
C LYS A 30 6.00 5.68 -6.35
N GLU A 31 5.79 4.86 -7.37
CA GLU A 31 5.16 5.29 -8.62
C GLU A 31 3.72 5.77 -8.40
N TYR A 32 2.96 5.04 -7.61
CA TYR A 32 1.59 5.42 -7.29
C TYR A 32 1.54 6.78 -6.59
N THR A 33 2.43 6.97 -5.60
CA THR A 33 2.54 8.23 -4.87
C THR A 33 2.88 9.38 -5.81
N GLU A 34 3.89 9.21 -6.67
CA GLU A 34 4.34 10.25 -7.59
C GLU A 34 3.28 10.60 -8.64
N LYS A 35 2.53 9.61 -9.12
CA LYS A 35 1.55 9.82 -10.20
C LYS A 35 0.19 10.27 -9.71
N ASN A 36 -0.23 9.84 -8.53
CA ASN A 36 -1.62 9.98 -8.10
C ASN A 36 -1.80 10.79 -6.82
N CYS A 37 -0.81 10.86 -5.95
CA CYS A 37 -0.97 11.53 -4.66
C CYS A 37 -0.51 12.99 -4.70
N PRO A 38 -1.11 13.86 -3.88
CA PRO A 38 -2.22 13.56 -2.99
C PRO A 38 -3.50 13.27 -3.76
N MET A 39 -4.26 12.27 -3.32
CA MET A 39 -5.48 11.86 -3.99
C MET A 39 -6.66 11.90 -3.03
N LYS A 40 -7.71 12.63 -3.40
CA LYS A 40 -8.92 12.73 -2.60
C LYS A 40 -9.71 11.43 -2.72
N MET A 41 -9.76 10.68 -1.62
CA MET A 41 -10.46 9.39 -1.56
C MET A 41 -11.95 9.59 -1.26
N ASP A 42 -12.27 10.60 -0.46
CA ASP A 42 -13.60 10.97 -0.06
C ASP A 42 -13.59 12.46 0.27
N LYS A 43 -14.76 13.02 0.59
CA LYS A 43 -14.91 14.46 0.87
C LYS A 43 -13.91 14.97 1.90
N ASN A 44 -13.65 14.19 2.95
CA ASN A 44 -12.81 14.59 4.08
C ASN A 44 -11.58 13.69 4.27
N VAL A 45 -11.24 12.90 3.27
CA VAL A 45 -10.12 11.94 3.36
C VAL A 45 -9.23 12.05 2.12
N THR A 46 -7.95 12.31 2.34
CA THR A 46 -6.95 12.40 1.27
C THR A 46 -5.86 11.37 1.50
N LEU A 47 -5.53 10.59 0.47
CA LEU A 47 -4.36 9.72 0.49
C LEU A 47 -3.15 10.55 0.11
N ASP A 48 -2.22 10.73 1.05
CA ASP A 48 -1.05 11.57 0.84
C ASP A 48 0.08 10.82 0.16
N SER A 49 0.32 9.59 0.56
CA SER A 49 1.42 8.79 0.03
C SER A 49 1.28 7.33 0.42
N MET A 50 2.05 6.52 -0.27
CA MET A 50 2.27 5.11 0.06
C MET A 50 3.75 4.86 0.16
N SER A 51 4.16 3.97 1.06
CA SER A 51 5.55 3.55 1.19
C SER A 51 5.62 2.06 1.50
N PHE A 52 6.76 1.46 1.22
CA PHE A 52 7.02 0.07 1.58
C PHE A 52 8.12 0.00 2.63
N GLU A 53 7.79 -0.60 3.76
CA GLU A 53 8.72 -0.83 4.87
C GLU A 53 9.31 -2.23 4.74
N ARG A 54 10.56 -2.31 4.27
CA ARG A 54 11.21 -3.57 3.94
C ARG A 54 11.41 -4.50 5.14
N ASP A 55 11.73 -3.94 6.30
CA ASP A 55 12.04 -4.70 7.51
C ASP A 55 10.90 -5.61 7.95
N THR A 56 9.67 -5.14 7.76
CA THR A 56 8.46 -5.84 8.20
C THR A 56 7.59 -6.29 7.04
N HIS A 57 8.00 -6.07 5.81
CA HIS A 57 7.20 -6.30 4.60
C HIS A 57 5.83 -5.62 4.72
N THR A 58 5.83 -4.33 5.07
CA THR A 58 4.61 -3.56 5.28
C THR A 58 4.40 -2.55 4.16
N LEU A 59 3.27 -2.63 3.48
CA LEU A 59 2.80 -1.57 2.59
C LEU A 59 2.01 -0.60 3.44
N HIS A 60 2.47 0.66 3.52
CA HIS A 60 1.94 1.67 4.44
C HIS A 60 1.25 2.79 3.66
N TYR A 61 0.00 3.06 4.02
CA TYR A 61 -0.83 4.12 3.46
C TYR A 61 -0.93 5.27 4.46
N TYR A 62 -0.68 6.49 4.00
CA TYR A 62 -0.75 7.69 4.84
C TYR A 62 -1.86 8.60 4.34
N TYR A 63 -2.78 8.95 5.25
CA TYR A 63 -3.94 9.77 4.95
C TYR A 63 -3.99 11.02 5.83
N THR A 64 -4.63 12.06 5.30
CA THR A 64 -4.99 13.26 6.06
C THR A 64 -6.51 13.36 6.13
N LEU A 65 -7.02 13.61 7.32
CA LEU A 65 -8.44 13.86 7.58
C LEU A 65 -8.70 15.35 7.68
N THR A 66 -9.79 15.80 7.05
CA THR A 66 -10.19 17.20 7.06
C THR A 66 -11.62 17.34 7.56
N GLY A 67 -12.01 18.59 7.90
CA GLY A 67 -13.38 18.93 8.24
C GLY A 67 -13.98 18.02 9.30
N PHE A 68 -15.14 17.49 9.02
CA PHE A 68 -15.92 16.67 9.96
C PHE A 68 -15.17 15.39 10.37
N ALA A 69 -14.41 14.80 9.48
CA ALA A 69 -13.66 13.58 9.79
C ALA A 69 -12.45 13.82 10.69
N ASP A 70 -11.97 15.07 10.77
CA ASP A 70 -10.83 15.46 11.59
C ASP A 70 -11.27 15.77 13.02
N GLN A 71 -11.87 14.80 13.68
CA GLN A 71 -12.34 14.88 15.05
C GLN A 71 -12.10 13.55 15.76
N ASP A 72 -12.04 13.60 17.09
CA ASP A 72 -11.88 12.41 17.90
C ASP A 72 -13.02 11.43 17.67
N SER A 73 -12.68 10.14 17.57
CA SER A 73 -13.61 9.02 17.53
C SER A 73 -14.53 8.94 16.28
N VAL A 74 -14.41 9.83 15.29
CA VAL A 74 -15.25 9.74 14.08
C VAL A 74 -14.98 8.46 13.32
N LEU A 75 -13.71 8.09 13.13
CA LEU A 75 -13.34 6.86 12.40
C LEU A 75 -13.80 5.60 13.12
N GLU A 76 -13.78 5.60 14.45
CA GLU A 76 -14.33 4.49 15.23
C GLU A 76 -15.84 4.36 15.03
N LYS A 77 -16.55 5.47 15.10
CA LYS A 77 -18.03 5.50 14.97
C LYS A 77 -18.52 4.98 13.63
N VAL A 78 -17.76 5.21 12.56
CA VAL A 78 -18.10 4.73 11.23
C VAL A 78 -17.48 3.38 10.90
N ASP A 79 -16.81 2.74 11.87
CA ASP A 79 -16.10 1.47 11.71
C ASP A 79 -15.15 1.47 10.51
N ALA A 80 -14.30 2.48 10.45
CA ALA A 80 -13.32 2.61 9.37
C ALA A 80 -12.38 1.40 9.30
N LYS A 81 -12.00 0.84 10.44
CA LYS A 81 -11.14 -0.35 10.50
C LYS A 81 -11.79 -1.55 9.81
N GLY A 82 -13.08 -1.79 10.07
CA GLY A 82 -13.83 -2.88 9.44
C GLY A 82 -13.93 -2.70 7.93
N ALA A 83 -14.19 -1.48 7.48
CA ALA A 83 -14.25 -1.15 6.06
C ALA A 83 -12.91 -1.39 5.36
N LEU A 84 -11.81 -0.96 5.97
CA LEU A 84 -10.47 -1.19 5.43
C LEU A 84 -10.13 -2.67 5.34
N LYS A 85 -10.51 -3.44 6.34
CA LYS A 85 -10.30 -4.88 6.36
C LYS A 85 -11.04 -5.58 5.23
N GLU A 86 -12.30 -5.22 5.00
CA GLU A 86 -13.10 -5.75 3.89
C GLU A 86 -12.49 -5.37 2.54
N ASP A 87 -12.10 -4.13 2.35
CA ASP A 87 -11.45 -3.69 1.13
C ASP A 87 -10.17 -4.46 0.85
N LEU A 88 -9.38 -4.69 1.90
CA LEU A 88 -8.13 -5.46 1.78
C LEU A 88 -8.41 -6.91 1.38
N LYS A 89 -9.38 -7.55 2.01
CA LYS A 89 -9.77 -8.92 1.67
C LYS A 89 -10.20 -9.05 0.22
N ASN A 90 -10.93 -8.07 -0.29
CA ASN A 90 -11.51 -8.09 -1.63
C ASN A 90 -10.57 -7.55 -2.72
N SER A 91 -9.44 -6.98 -2.34
CA SER A 91 -8.51 -6.39 -3.30
C SER A 91 -7.80 -7.45 -4.13
N THR A 92 -8.02 -7.43 -5.43
CA THR A 92 -7.32 -8.31 -6.38
C THR A 92 -5.94 -7.77 -6.74
N SER A 93 -5.77 -6.45 -6.74
CA SER A 93 -4.48 -5.81 -7.05
C SER A 93 -3.41 -6.08 -6.01
N LEU A 94 -3.81 -6.41 -4.78
CA LEU A 94 -2.89 -6.72 -3.68
C LEU A 94 -2.72 -8.23 -3.46
N ARG A 95 -3.29 -9.06 -4.35
CA ARG A 95 -3.29 -10.52 -4.18
C ARG A 95 -1.90 -11.10 -3.96
N VAL A 96 -0.94 -10.72 -4.79
CA VAL A 96 0.43 -11.27 -4.70
C VAL A 96 1.08 -10.96 -3.36
N TYR A 97 0.83 -9.77 -2.83
CA TYR A 97 1.36 -9.37 -1.53
C TYR A 97 0.68 -10.12 -0.39
N LYS A 98 -0.64 -10.29 -0.47
CA LYS A 98 -1.40 -11.08 0.52
C LYS A 98 -0.95 -12.55 0.53
N GLU A 99 -0.74 -13.14 -0.64
CA GLU A 99 -0.25 -14.52 -0.75
C GLU A 99 1.14 -14.69 -0.13
N ASN A 100 1.92 -13.64 -0.08
CA ASN A 100 3.25 -13.63 0.53
C ASN A 100 3.26 -13.07 1.96
N LYS A 101 2.09 -12.97 2.58
CA LYS A 101 1.90 -12.59 3.99
C LYS A 101 2.42 -11.20 4.33
N TYR A 102 2.33 -10.27 3.38
CA TYR A 102 2.69 -8.87 3.61
C TYR A 102 1.73 -8.24 4.61
N ARG A 103 2.24 -7.24 5.32
CA ARG A 103 1.44 -6.45 6.26
C ARG A 103 0.96 -5.20 5.55
N PHE A 104 -0.18 -4.68 6.00
CA PHE A 104 -0.78 -3.47 5.45
C PHE A 104 -1.10 -2.52 6.58
N ALA A 105 -0.50 -1.34 6.57
CA ALA A 105 -0.67 -0.34 7.61
C ALA A 105 -1.37 0.89 7.06
N TYR A 106 -2.21 1.50 7.88
CA TYR A 106 -2.98 2.68 7.53
C TYR A 106 -2.86 3.70 8.66
N THR A 107 -2.33 4.89 8.35
CA THR A 107 -2.18 5.97 9.32
C THR A 107 -2.99 7.17 8.87
N TYR A 108 -3.90 7.62 9.70
CA TYR A 108 -4.76 8.78 9.45
C TYR A 108 -4.36 9.90 10.40
N ARG A 109 -3.95 11.05 9.84
CA ARG A 109 -3.52 12.22 10.60
C ARG A 109 -4.50 13.35 10.46
N SER A 110 -4.49 14.23 11.46
CA SER A 110 -5.28 15.47 11.45
C SER A 110 -4.65 16.50 10.50
N GLU A 111 -5.46 17.16 9.70
CA GLU A 111 -5.00 18.31 8.92
C GLU A 111 -4.66 19.49 9.83
N LYS A 112 -5.46 19.71 10.88
CA LYS A 112 -5.27 20.83 11.81
C LYS A 112 -3.96 20.73 12.55
N ASP A 113 -3.58 19.51 12.94
CA ASP A 113 -2.29 19.25 13.60
C ASP A 113 -1.76 17.88 13.12
N PRO A 114 -0.82 17.88 12.16
CA PRO A 114 -0.28 16.63 11.60
C PRO A 114 0.42 15.72 12.61
N LYS A 115 0.70 16.20 13.82
CA LYS A 115 1.24 15.38 14.90
C LYS A 115 0.19 14.48 15.53
N ILE A 116 -1.09 14.82 15.36
CA ILE A 116 -2.18 14.02 15.91
C ILE A 116 -2.53 12.89 14.93
N ILE A 117 -2.37 11.67 15.41
CA ILE A 117 -2.81 10.47 14.69
C ILE A 117 -4.22 10.15 15.16
N ARG A 118 -5.18 10.23 14.23
CA ARG A 118 -6.59 9.92 14.54
C ARG A 118 -6.87 8.43 14.55
N MET A 119 -6.16 7.68 13.71
CA MET A 119 -6.26 6.22 13.70
C MET A 119 -5.00 5.65 13.07
N GLU A 120 -4.54 4.54 13.63
CA GLU A 120 -3.48 3.74 13.03
C GLU A 120 -3.85 2.27 13.17
N VAL A 121 -3.80 1.54 12.08
CA VAL A 121 -4.14 0.12 12.09
C VAL A 121 -3.16 -0.65 11.20
N VAL A 122 -2.81 -1.85 11.65
CA VAL A 122 -1.95 -2.77 10.88
C VAL A 122 -2.69 -4.09 10.74
N PHE A 123 -2.82 -4.55 9.50
CA PHE A 123 -3.37 -5.88 9.21
C PHE A 123 -2.23 -6.83 8.85
N THR A 124 -2.32 -8.04 9.35
CA THR A 124 -1.40 -9.13 9.05
C THR A 124 -2.13 -10.22 8.27
N ASP A 125 -1.41 -11.28 7.90
CA ASP A 125 -1.99 -12.43 7.19
C ASP A 125 -3.10 -13.14 7.99
N LYS A 126 -3.20 -12.88 9.28
CA LYS A 126 -4.27 -13.40 10.13
C LYS A 126 -5.59 -12.64 9.98
N ASP A 127 -5.53 -11.45 9.37
CA ASP A 127 -6.70 -10.57 9.25
C ASP A 127 -7.40 -10.68 7.91
N TYR A 128 -6.71 -11.18 6.90
CA TYR A 128 -7.27 -11.24 5.55
C TYR A 128 -7.25 -12.64 4.94
#